data_19ca561e2ac1fe171b5d09b89d80cb2e
#
_entry.id   19ca561e2ac1fe171b5d09b89d80cb2e
#
_cell.length_a   1.000
_cell.length_b   1.000
_cell.length_c   1.000
_cell.angle_alpha   90.00
_cell.angle_beta   90.00
_cell.angle_gamma   90.00
#
_symmetry.space_group_name_H-M   'P 1'
#
loop_
_entity.id
_entity.type
_entity.pdbx_description
1 polymer ?
#
loop_
_entity_poly.entity_id
_entity_poly.type
_entity_poly.pdbx_seq_one_letter_code
_entity_poly.pdbx_strand_id
1 'polypeptide(L)'
;MVEGNPYIVVAKKYRKRFKADAVGVEPVETINLRTGEIRAATQLVGTQKIYDTTDFVKFYEPGILVRMSSGAVAVFSYIVSHLQFGGYVIFDYKECLGYTGYKSRQAVYRGLMELAKLDVVRLKSKGEWWVNPNIVYRGQRDEFEIVK
;
A
#
# COMPACT_ATOMS: atom_id res chain seq x y z
N MET A 1 -8.21 -4.34 9.57
CA MET A 1 -9.65 -4.11 9.48
C MET A 1 -9.92 -2.65 9.12
N VAL A 2 -10.76 -2.45 8.14
CA VAL A 2 -11.05 -1.11 7.59
C VAL A 2 -12.20 -0.43 8.36
N GLU A 3 -12.90 -1.17 9.19
CA GLU A 3 -13.98 -0.67 10.03
C GLU A 3 -13.52 0.44 10.98
N GLY A 4 -14.25 1.53 10.98
CA GLY A 4 -13.95 2.71 11.80
C GLY A 4 -12.95 3.69 11.21
N ASN A 5 -12.44 3.44 10.00
CA ASN A 5 -11.56 4.41 9.34
C ASN A 5 -12.36 5.62 8.81
N PRO A 6 -12.10 6.85 9.32
CA PRO A 6 -12.88 8.04 8.96
C PRO A 6 -12.69 8.49 7.51
N TYR A 7 -11.68 7.98 6.81
CA TYR A 7 -11.40 8.30 5.42
C TYR A 7 -12.13 7.39 4.42
N ILE A 8 -12.74 6.31 4.89
CA ILE A 8 -13.38 5.32 4.04
C ILE A 8 -14.88 5.39 4.19
N VAL A 9 -15.57 5.57 3.07
CA VAL A 9 -17.04 5.66 3.02
C VAL A 9 -17.67 4.28 3.00
N VAL A 10 -17.24 3.42 2.09
CA VAL A 10 -17.78 2.08 1.92
C VAL A 10 -16.66 1.13 1.47
N ALA A 11 -16.59 -0.05 2.07
CA ALA A 11 -15.76 -1.13 1.56
C ALA A 11 -16.40 -1.68 0.29
N LYS A 12 -15.69 -1.58 -0.83
CA LYS A 12 -16.13 -2.20 -2.09
C LYS A 12 -15.92 -3.70 -2.01
N LYS A 13 -16.89 -4.49 -2.49
CA LYS A 13 -16.66 -5.92 -2.70
C LYS A 13 -15.51 -6.11 -3.67
N TYR A 14 -14.43 -6.65 -3.18
CA TYR A 14 -13.20 -6.87 -3.93
C TYR A 14 -13.45 -7.86 -5.09
N ARG A 15 -13.29 -7.41 -6.31
CA ARG A 15 -13.00 -8.29 -7.43
C ARG A 15 -11.50 -8.32 -7.66
N LYS A 16 -10.87 -9.43 -7.34
CA LYS A 16 -9.46 -9.65 -7.71
C LYS A 16 -9.30 -9.36 -9.20
N ARG A 17 -8.75 -8.19 -9.53
CA ARG A 17 -8.23 -7.94 -10.87
C ARG A 17 -6.89 -8.63 -10.94
N PHE A 18 -6.84 -9.69 -11.70
CA PHE A 18 -5.56 -10.31 -12.02
C PHE A 18 -4.82 -9.39 -12.98
N LYS A 19 -3.58 -9.00 -12.64
CA LYS A 19 -2.65 -8.50 -13.65
C LYS A 19 -2.39 -9.62 -14.65
N ALA A 20 -2.06 -9.24 -15.89
CA ALA A 20 -1.79 -10.18 -16.98
C ALA A 20 -0.96 -11.37 -16.49
N ASP A 21 -1.52 -12.53 -16.66
CA ASP A 21 -0.88 -13.79 -16.27
C ASP A 21 0.27 -14.07 -17.24
N ALA A 22 1.42 -14.47 -16.73
CA ALA A 22 2.45 -15.03 -17.58
C ALA A 22 1.97 -16.39 -18.09
N VAL A 23 1.81 -16.48 -19.38
CA VAL A 23 1.44 -17.73 -20.06
C VAL A 23 2.70 -18.48 -20.40
N GLY A 24 2.91 -19.63 -19.77
CA GLY A 24 3.95 -20.57 -20.16
C GLY A 24 3.55 -21.31 -21.43
N VAL A 25 4.47 -21.40 -22.39
CA VAL A 25 4.28 -22.16 -23.62
C VAL A 25 5.32 -23.28 -23.64
N GLU A 26 4.87 -24.52 -23.71
CA GLU A 26 5.76 -25.68 -23.87
C GLU A 26 5.61 -26.31 -25.25
N PRO A 27 6.72 -26.72 -25.89
CA PRO A 27 6.66 -27.54 -27.06
C PRO A 27 6.19 -28.95 -26.66
N VAL A 28 5.17 -29.46 -27.35
CA VAL A 28 4.67 -30.83 -27.17
C VAL A 28 4.62 -31.54 -28.50
N GLU A 29 4.83 -32.88 -28.49
CA GLU A 29 4.58 -33.71 -29.62
C GLU A 29 3.19 -34.35 -29.49
N THR A 30 2.37 -34.15 -30.49
CA THR A 30 1.06 -34.80 -30.58
C THR A 30 1.09 -35.94 -31.56
N ILE A 31 0.60 -37.10 -31.13
CA ILE A 31 0.51 -38.29 -31.95
C ILE A 31 -0.96 -38.46 -32.41
N ASN A 32 -1.17 -38.53 -33.72
CA ASN A 32 -2.46 -38.92 -34.24
C ASN A 32 -2.63 -40.43 -34.09
N LEU A 33 -3.45 -40.86 -33.16
CA LEU A 33 -3.67 -42.26 -32.85
C LEU A 33 -4.26 -43.09 -34.04
N ARG A 34 -4.80 -42.40 -35.04
CA ARG A 34 -5.40 -43.03 -36.22
C ARG A 34 -4.39 -43.28 -37.35
N THR A 35 -3.43 -42.40 -37.50
CA THR A 35 -2.44 -42.45 -38.60
C THR A 35 -1.02 -42.68 -38.09
N GLY A 36 -0.77 -42.61 -36.82
CA GLY A 36 0.58 -42.65 -36.21
C GLY A 36 1.46 -41.42 -36.50
N GLU A 37 0.88 -40.37 -37.12
CA GLU A 37 1.63 -39.18 -37.50
C GLU A 37 1.98 -38.37 -36.25
N ILE A 38 3.25 -38.01 -36.10
CA ILE A 38 3.75 -37.15 -35.02
C ILE A 38 3.81 -35.70 -35.52
N ARG A 39 3.17 -34.79 -34.81
CA ARG A 39 3.20 -33.34 -35.09
C ARG A 39 3.75 -32.59 -33.89
N ALA A 40 4.67 -31.66 -34.15
CA ALA A 40 5.06 -30.67 -33.16
C ALA A 40 3.96 -29.65 -32.97
N ALA A 41 3.56 -29.42 -31.73
CA ALA A 41 2.60 -28.42 -31.35
C ALA A 41 3.09 -27.64 -30.14
N THR A 42 2.57 -26.45 -29.92
CA THR A 42 2.81 -25.67 -28.72
C THR A 42 1.57 -25.72 -27.84
N GLN A 43 1.76 -26.09 -26.58
CA GLN A 43 0.69 -26.15 -25.59
C GLN A 43 0.85 -25.02 -24.58
N LEU A 44 -0.25 -24.37 -24.24
CA LEU A 44 -0.32 -23.44 -23.11
C LEU A 44 -0.27 -24.23 -21.80
N VAL A 45 0.77 -24.02 -20.99
CA VAL A 45 1.03 -24.80 -19.78
C VAL A 45 0.35 -24.23 -18.55
N GLY A 46 -0.39 -23.17 -18.68
CA GLY A 46 -1.16 -22.56 -17.63
C GLY A 46 -0.84 -21.09 -17.42
N THR A 47 -1.67 -20.46 -16.62
CA THR A 47 -1.51 -19.08 -16.21
C THR A 47 -0.87 -19.05 -14.83
N GLN A 48 0.36 -18.57 -14.74
CA GLN A 48 0.99 -18.31 -13.44
C GLN A 48 0.66 -16.88 -13.00
N LYS A 49 -0.03 -16.75 -11.88
CA LYS A 49 -0.28 -15.44 -11.27
C LYS A 49 1.02 -14.90 -10.72
N ILE A 50 1.50 -13.80 -11.30
CA ILE A 50 2.64 -13.07 -10.75
C ILE A 50 2.09 -12.05 -9.78
N TYR A 51 2.34 -12.27 -8.48
CA TYR A 51 2.09 -11.28 -7.46
C TYR A 51 3.33 -10.42 -7.31
N ASP A 52 3.12 -9.10 -7.30
CA ASP A 52 4.17 -8.21 -6.86
C ASP A 52 4.34 -8.38 -5.35
N THR A 53 5.42 -9.04 -4.94
CA THR A 53 5.76 -9.27 -3.54
C THR A 53 6.57 -8.13 -2.95
N THR A 54 6.90 -7.12 -3.76
CA THR A 54 7.65 -5.96 -3.32
C THR A 54 6.80 -5.14 -2.35
N ASP A 55 7.32 -4.97 -1.15
CA ASP A 55 6.69 -4.14 -0.14
C ASP A 55 6.91 -2.67 -0.49
N PHE A 56 5.86 -2.00 -0.95
CA PHE A 56 5.92 -0.61 -1.36
C PHE A 56 4.72 0.19 -0.86
N VAL A 57 4.95 1.48 -0.70
CA VAL A 57 3.92 2.46 -0.34
C VAL A 57 3.68 3.36 -1.55
N LYS A 58 2.42 3.57 -1.90
CA LYS A 58 2.03 4.45 -3.01
C LYS A 58 1.71 5.84 -2.52
N PHE A 59 2.37 6.83 -3.09
CA PHE A 59 2.03 8.24 -2.94
C PHE A 59 1.03 8.66 -4.02
N TYR A 60 -0.08 9.25 -3.60
CA TYR A 60 -1.12 9.76 -4.51
C TYR A 60 -1.13 11.29 -4.60
N GLU A 61 -0.68 11.96 -3.55
CA GLU A 61 -0.60 13.42 -3.49
C GLU A 61 0.78 13.87 -2.95
N PRO A 62 1.85 13.72 -3.75
CA PRO A 62 3.20 14.09 -3.30
C PRO A 62 3.35 15.61 -3.06
N GLY A 63 2.50 16.44 -3.67
CA GLY A 63 2.50 17.87 -3.48
C GLY A 63 2.20 18.33 -2.04
N ILE A 64 1.67 17.45 -1.18
CA ILE A 64 1.45 17.77 0.23
C ILE A 64 2.75 18.08 0.97
N LEU A 65 3.88 17.51 0.52
CA LEU A 65 5.20 17.73 1.11
C LEU A 65 5.61 19.21 1.09
N VAL A 66 5.17 19.96 0.09
CA VAL A 66 5.48 21.40 -0.03
C VAL A 66 4.80 22.22 1.07
N ARG A 67 3.68 21.74 1.60
CA ARG A 67 2.93 22.41 2.68
C ARG A 67 3.45 22.07 4.07
N MET A 68 4.32 21.08 4.19
CA MET A 68 4.86 20.62 5.46
C MET A 68 6.10 21.41 5.86
N SER A 69 6.24 21.72 7.15
CA SER A 69 7.52 22.12 7.71
C SER A 69 8.53 20.97 7.69
N SER A 70 9.82 21.27 7.88
CA SER A 70 10.85 20.24 7.96
C SER A 70 10.58 19.23 9.08
N GLY A 71 10.04 19.69 10.20
CA GLY A 71 9.64 18.83 11.31
C GLY A 71 8.50 17.89 10.97
N ALA A 72 7.49 18.40 10.27
CA ALA A 72 6.38 17.59 9.79
C ALA A 72 6.83 16.56 8.74
N VAL A 73 7.70 16.92 7.83
CA VAL A 73 8.27 16.00 6.83
C VAL A 73 9.04 14.87 7.51
N ALA A 74 9.84 15.15 8.53
CA ALA A 74 10.56 14.12 9.27
C ALA A 74 9.62 13.12 9.96
N VAL A 75 8.58 13.61 10.64
CA VAL A 75 7.57 12.77 11.28
C VAL A 75 6.76 12.00 10.23
N PHE A 76 6.41 12.62 9.14
CA PHE A 76 5.71 11.97 8.01
C PHE A 76 6.54 10.85 7.40
N SER A 77 7.84 11.05 7.23
CA SER A 77 8.77 10.01 6.78
C SER A 77 8.76 8.78 7.70
N TYR A 78 8.75 9.00 9.01
CA TYR A 78 8.60 7.92 9.99
C TYR A 78 7.25 7.19 9.83
N ILE A 79 6.16 7.93 9.69
CA ILE A 79 4.82 7.37 9.51
C ILE A 79 4.76 6.51 8.25
N VAL A 80 5.27 6.98 7.12
CA VAL A 80 5.29 6.24 5.86
C VAL A 80 6.09 4.94 5.97
N SER A 81 7.23 4.98 6.67
CA SER A 81 8.09 3.79 6.88
C SER A 81 7.43 2.73 7.76
N HIS A 82 6.51 3.13 8.63
CA HIS A 82 5.81 2.24 9.58
C HIS A 82 4.32 2.05 9.24
N LEU A 83 3.89 2.53 8.08
CA LEU A 83 2.51 2.42 7.61
C LEU A 83 2.09 0.97 7.49
N GLN A 84 1.01 0.60 8.17
CA GLN A 84 0.44 -0.73 8.15
C GLN A 84 -0.56 -0.90 7.00
N PHE A 85 -0.79 -2.14 6.60
CA PHE A 85 -1.92 -2.46 5.73
C PHE A 85 -3.23 -2.05 6.42
N GLY A 86 -4.12 -1.40 5.66
CA GLY A 86 -5.35 -0.85 6.23
C GLY A 86 -5.28 0.63 6.57
N GLY A 87 -4.14 1.30 6.32
CA GLY A 87 -4.01 2.74 6.36
C GLY A 87 -3.89 3.34 7.75
N TYR A 88 -3.21 2.67 8.65
CA TYR A 88 -2.92 3.19 9.99
C TYR A 88 -1.45 3.00 10.37
N VAL A 89 -1.00 3.71 11.38
CA VAL A 89 0.33 3.58 11.96
C VAL A 89 0.24 3.43 13.47
N ILE A 90 1.07 2.56 14.02
CA ILE A 90 1.31 2.48 15.47
C ILE A 90 2.45 3.44 15.76
N PHE A 91 2.14 4.54 16.47
CA PHE A 91 3.07 5.63 16.69
C PHE A 91 3.77 5.51 18.03
N ASP A 92 5.08 5.29 18.00
CA ASP A 92 5.96 5.29 19.16
C ASP A 92 6.87 6.53 19.12
N TYR A 93 6.72 7.41 20.10
CA TYR A 93 7.53 8.63 20.17
C TYR A 93 9.02 8.35 20.34
N LYS A 94 9.39 7.34 21.09
CA LYS A 94 10.79 6.97 21.30
C LYS A 94 11.44 6.47 20.02
N GLU A 95 10.72 5.62 19.29
CA GLU A 95 11.17 5.09 18.02
C GLU A 95 11.24 6.21 16.96
N CYS A 96 10.26 7.10 16.94
CA CYS A 96 10.24 8.26 16.05
C CYS A 96 11.41 9.21 16.33
N LEU A 97 11.77 9.44 17.60
CA LEU A 97 12.96 10.20 17.96
C LEU A 97 14.23 9.58 17.40
N GLY A 98 14.37 8.25 17.52
CA GLY A 98 15.50 7.52 16.94
C GLY A 98 15.54 7.62 15.41
N TYR A 99 14.41 7.56 14.76
CA TYR A 99 14.30 7.65 13.31
C TYR A 99 14.60 9.05 12.77
N THR A 100 14.03 10.09 13.38
CA THR A 100 14.15 11.48 12.92
C THR A 100 15.45 12.17 13.38
N GLY A 101 16.08 11.64 14.42
CA GLY A 101 17.23 12.29 15.06
C GLY A 101 16.88 13.48 15.97
N TYR A 102 15.59 13.76 16.17
CA TYR A 102 15.18 14.80 17.13
C TYR A 102 15.45 14.37 18.57
N LYS A 103 15.84 15.33 19.39
CA LYS A 103 16.14 15.12 20.81
C LYS A 103 14.93 15.32 21.72
N SER A 104 13.94 16.03 21.25
CA SER A 104 12.77 16.44 22.03
C SER A 104 11.50 15.74 21.54
N ARG A 105 10.79 15.07 22.45
CA ARG A 105 9.46 14.54 22.19
C ARG A 105 8.48 15.62 21.72
N GLN A 106 8.66 16.85 22.20
CA GLN A 106 7.82 17.97 21.82
C GLN A 106 7.97 18.36 20.35
N ALA A 107 9.18 18.24 19.77
CA ALA A 107 9.41 18.47 18.35
C ALA A 107 8.64 17.47 17.48
N VAL A 108 8.65 16.19 17.86
CA VAL A 108 7.85 15.14 17.21
C VAL A 108 6.35 15.42 17.35
N TYR A 109 5.91 15.78 18.54
CA TYR A 109 4.50 16.11 18.79
C TYR A 109 4.02 17.28 17.92
N ARG A 110 4.81 18.34 17.80
CA ARG A 110 4.49 19.48 16.91
C ARG A 110 4.37 19.06 15.46
N GLY A 111 5.27 18.23 14.96
CA GLY A 111 5.21 17.67 13.62
C GLY A 111 3.94 16.84 13.40
N LEU A 112 3.60 16.00 14.37
CA LEU A 112 2.39 15.17 14.32
C LEU A 112 1.10 16.02 14.32
N MET A 113 1.05 17.07 15.13
CA MET A 113 -0.09 17.99 15.18
C MET A 113 -0.23 18.81 13.89
N GLU A 114 0.88 19.19 13.25
CA GLU A 114 0.85 19.82 11.94
C GLU A 114 0.27 18.88 10.88
N LEU A 115 0.67 17.62 10.88
CA LEU A 115 0.11 16.60 9.99
C LEU A 115 -1.40 16.38 10.23
N ALA A 116 -1.84 16.45 11.47
CA ALA A 116 -3.26 16.37 11.80
C ALA A 116 -4.04 17.60 11.27
N LYS A 117 -3.47 18.81 11.35
CA LYS A 117 -4.07 20.02 10.77
C LYS A 117 -4.16 19.98 9.26
N LEU A 118 -3.20 19.36 8.58
CA LEU A 118 -3.20 19.15 7.14
C LEU A 118 -4.08 17.98 6.69
N ASP A 119 -4.77 17.35 7.63
CA ASP A 119 -5.60 16.16 7.39
C ASP A 119 -4.82 14.97 6.79
N VAL A 120 -3.55 14.87 7.09
CA VAL A 120 -2.70 13.73 6.72
C VAL A 120 -2.96 12.56 7.65
N VAL A 121 -3.19 12.82 8.93
CA VAL A 121 -3.45 11.82 9.96
C VAL A 121 -4.64 12.20 10.83
N ARG A 122 -5.33 11.20 11.36
CA ARG A 122 -6.38 11.35 12.38
C ARG A 122 -6.20 10.32 13.49
N LEU A 123 -6.49 10.72 14.71
CA LEU A 123 -6.39 9.82 15.85
C LEU A 123 -7.34 8.63 15.70
N LYS A 124 -6.80 7.42 15.83
CA LYS A 124 -7.56 6.16 15.83
C LYS A 124 -7.85 5.68 17.25
N SER A 125 -6.79 5.56 18.02
CA SER A 125 -6.82 5.16 19.43
C SER A 125 -5.51 5.60 20.09
N LYS A 126 -5.34 5.32 21.36
CA LYS A 126 -4.09 5.67 22.06
C LYS A 126 -2.87 5.02 21.38
N GLY A 127 -2.00 5.85 20.85
CA GLY A 127 -0.79 5.40 20.14
C GLY A 127 -1.01 4.94 18.70
N GLU A 128 -2.22 5.03 18.18
CA GLU A 128 -2.53 4.65 16.80
C GLU A 128 -3.17 5.81 16.04
N TRP A 129 -2.77 5.99 14.79
CA TRP A 129 -3.24 7.05 13.93
C TRP A 129 -3.66 6.53 12.57
N TRP A 130 -4.84 6.96 12.10
CA TRP A 130 -5.25 6.77 10.72
C TRP A 130 -4.43 7.68 9.81
N VAL A 131 -3.98 7.15 8.68
CA VAL A 131 -3.29 7.91 7.64
C VAL A 131 -4.23 8.10 6.46
N ASN A 132 -4.27 9.30 5.90
CA ASN A 132 -5.16 9.63 4.80
C ASN A 132 -4.77 8.86 3.52
N PRO A 133 -5.63 7.94 3.05
CA PRO A 133 -5.33 7.13 1.87
C PRO A 133 -5.39 7.92 0.55
N ASN A 134 -5.90 9.16 0.56
CA ASN A 134 -5.79 10.07 -0.57
C ASN A 134 -4.36 10.58 -0.77
N ILE A 135 -3.54 10.54 0.26
CA ILE A 135 -2.16 11.03 0.25
C ILE A 135 -1.19 9.88 0.06
N VAL A 136 -1.27 8.88 0.92
CA VAL A 136 -0.36 7.72 0.92
C VAL A 136 -1.10 6.49 1.43
N TYR A 137 -0.85 5.35 0.79
CA TYR A 137 -1.47 4.10 1.20
C TYR A 137 -0.56 2.90 0.92
N ARG A 138 -0.62 1.93 1.83
CA ARG A 138 0.04 0.64 1.68
C ARG A 138 -1.01 -0.44 1.38
N GLY A 139 -0.94 -1.01 0.20
CA GLY A 139 -1.89 -1.99 -0.29
C GLY A 139 -2.71 -1.50 -1.48
N GLN A 140 -3.86 -2.11 -1.71
CA GLN A 140 -4.73 -1.79 -2.83
C GLN A 140 -5.85 -0.82 -2.40
N ARG A 141 -5.74 0.43 -2.85
CA ARG A 141 -6.72 1.47 -2.55
C ARG A 141 -8.07 1.27 -3.25
N ASP A 142 -8.09 0.49 -4.31
CA ASP A 142 -9.30 0.25 -5.11
C ASP A 142 -10.38 -0.56 -4.37
N GLU A 143 -10.06 -1.09 -3.17
CA GLU A 143 -10.96 -1.89 -2.35
C GLU A 143 -12.06 -1.07 -1.66
N PHE A 144 -11.92 0.26 -1.61
CA PHE A 144 -12.87 1.13 -0.89
C PHE A 144 -13.07 2.47 -1.57
N GLU A 145 -14.20 3.10 -1.26
CA GLU A 145 -14.47 4.50 -1.59
C GLU A 145 -13.89 5.40 -0.52
N ILE A 146 -13.09 6.37 -0.96
CA ILE A 146 -12.41 7.31 -0.09
C ILE A 146 -13.17 8.62 -0.08
N VAL A 147 -13.27 9.25 1.08
CA VAL A 147 -13.77 10.61 1.24
C VAL A 147 -12.81 11.55 0.50
N LYS A 148 -13.34 12.27 -0.46
CA LYS A 148 -12.58 13.29 -1.20
C LYS A 148 -12.57 14.62 -0.46
#